data_3568451de6e1c7dc5e964f4a24751fa7
#
_entry.id   3568451de6e1c7dc5e964f4a24751fa7
#
_cell.length_a   1.000
_cell.length_b   1.000
_cell.length_c   1.000
_cell.angle_alpha   90.00
_cell.angle_beta   90.00
_cell.angle_gamma   90.00
#
_symmetry.space_group_name_H-M   'P 1'
#
loop_
_entity.id
_entity.type
_entity.pdbx_description
1 polymer ?
#
loop_
_entity_poly.entity_id
_entity_poly.type
_entity_poly.pdbx_seq_one_letter_code
_entity_poly.pdbx_strand_id
1 'polypeptide(L)'
;MKKIVAGFLSLISIGIMLFVVKDKLIEEKKQSFVVQEETDFYVLSTQAIYSFMFSENDIKKHKQSRVDLPEIVPTGFSKGRLQSHYLLFSTGDLLSSTKDEFIVSVDFLKGELLKRKTEKYPYTGTGYSSNYFYTVQAERLYSFDTEGNPVSSYVFNESTTPVTQFSGTQNKLYVVASQEAKEKQLYENTLFIFKEGESLTLTDEIFLDTNPEYVYGFTSSVIVNNQIYLPITAHRNRVSYEDVPDNRIMQMGLDAKNQRFIQLTENFPNLIYKSRTSEYLIIDHEPNALGKVGLSIVNLATEESYFLNINGQLKTEELEESMIYSVNTTKDNQLLVLAGQTLLRYDLVTGNLLSETKVLEKEEQGIYIWVNH
;
A
#
# COMPACT_ATOMS: atom_id res chain seq x y z
N MET A 1 -19.71 58.25 -11.26
CA MET A 1 -18.68 57.26 -11.56
C MET A 1 -18.02 56.61 -10.34
N LYS A 2 -17.56 57.34 -9.31
CA LYS A 2 -16.89 56.69 -8.13
C LYS A 2 -17.76 55.71 -7.34
N LYS A 3 -19.08 55.86 -7.26
CA LYS A 3 -19.97 54.94 -6.55
C LYS A 3 -20.25 53.62 -7.30
N ILE A 4 -20.17 53.64 -8.65
CA ILE A 4 -20.36 52.44 -9.49
C ILE A 4 -19.12 51.54 -9.44
N VAL A 5 -17.93 52.14 -9.40
CA VAL A 5 -16.66 51.42 -9.30
C VAL A 5 -16.52 50.71 -7.94
N ALA A 6 -16.96 51.35 -6.85
CA ALA A 6 -16.94 50.72 -5.51
C ALA A 6 -17.89 49.54 -5.40
N GLY A 7 -19.07 49.59 -6.05
CA GLY A 7 -20.03 48.47 -6.09
C GLY A 7 -19.50 47.28 -6.90
N PHE A 8 -18.78 47.56 -8.01
CA PHE A 8 -18.19 46.48 -8.84
C PHE A 8 -17.02 45.76 -8.13
N LEU A 9 -16.16 46.52 -7.43
CA LEU A 9 -15.07 45.94 -6.64
C LEU A 9 -15.57 45.11 -5.45
N SER A 10 -16.68 45.52 -4.82
CA SER A 10 -17.33 44.77 -3.75
C SER A 10 -17.94 43.45 -4.25
N LEU A 11 -18.58 43.44 -5.43
CA LEU A 11 -19.12 42.24 -6.05
C LEU A 11 -18.02 41.28 -6.51
N ILE A 12 -16.89 41.77 -7.00
CA ILE A 12 -15.74 40.93 -7.37
C ILE A 12 -15.09 40.31 -6.13
N SER A 13 -14.94 41.05 -5.03
CA SER A 13 -14.39 40.52 -3.78
C SER A 13 -15.31 39.49 -3.13
N ILE A 14 -16.63 39.68 -3.18
CA ILE A 14 -17.61 38.68 -2.72
C ILE A 14 -17.60 37.44 -3.64
N GLY A 15 -17.48 37.63 -4.96
CA GLY A 15 -17.35 36.55 -5.93
C GLY A 15 -16.08 35.71 -5.71
N ILE A 16 -14.94 36.37 -5.47
CA ILE A 16 -13.66 35.71 -5.15
C ILE A 16 -13.73 35.03 -3.79
N MET A 17 -14.33 35.62 -2.77
CA MET A 17 -14.56 35.01 -1.48
C MET A 17 -15.48 33.79 -1.58
N LEU A 18 -16.55 33.83 -2.36
CA LEU A 18 -17.44 32.70 -2.60
C LEU A 18 -16.76 31.61 -3.43
N PHE A 19 -15.86 31.95 -4.36
CA PHE A 19 -15.08 30.97 -5.11
C PHE A 19 -14.02 30.30 -4.21
N VAL A 20 -13.31 31.08 -3.39
CA VAL A 20 -12.33 30.53 -2.42
C VAL A 20 -13.01 29.73 -1.31
N VAL A 21 -14.24 30.07 -0.92
CA VAL A 21 -15.02 29.27 0.04
C VAL A 21 -15.62 28.01 -0.61
N LYS A 22 -15.94 28.06 -1.91
CA LYS A 22 -16.45 26.88 -2.64
C LYS A 22 -15.36 25.84 -2.92
N ASP A 23 -14.14 26.29 -3.20
CA ASP A 23 -12.99 25.38 -3.31
C ASP A 23 -12.53 24.82 -1.94
N LYS A 24 -12.96 25.42 -0.83
CA LYS A 24 -12.69 24.93 0.54
C LYS A 24 -13.79 24.04 1.13
N LEU A 25 -14.91 23.87 0.47
CA LEU A 25 -15.88 22.82 0.79
C LEU A 25 -15.46 21.52 0.07
N ILE A 26 -14.28 21.00 0.39
CA ILE A 26 -13.93 19.58 0.21
C ILE A 26 -15.03 18.83 0.95
N GLU A 27 -15.79 18.03 0.25
CA GLU A 27 -16.88 17.21 0.83
C GLU A 27 -16.28 16.22 1.81
N GLU A 28 -16.11 16.66 3.05
CA GLU A 28 -15.61 15.84 4.13
C GLU A 28 -16.77 15.02 4.68
N LYS A 29 -16.74 13.71 4.48
CA LYS A 29 -17.69 12.77 5.11
C LYS A 29 -17.00 12.13 6.30
N LYS A 30 -17.41 12.54 7.50
CA LYS A 30 -16.99 11.91 8.75
C LYS A 30 -18.02 10.86 9.17
N GLN A 31 -17.55 9.67 9.52
CA GLN A 31 -18.34 8.61 10.12
C GLN A 31 -17.68 8.18 11.42
N SER A 32 -18.49 7.70 12.36
CA SER A 32 -17.99 7.15 13.62
C SER A 32 -18.40 5.69 13.76
N PHE A 33 -17.54 4.89 14.35
CA PHE A 33 -17.81 3.51 14.70
C PHE A 33 -17.41 3.22 16.15
N VAL A 34 -18.02 2.20 16.73
CA VAL A 34 -17.73 1.83 18.13
C VAL A 34 -16.44 1.01 18.17
N VAL A 35 -15.45 1.52 18.88
CA VAL A 35 -14.23 0.77 19.20
C VAL A 35 -14.57 -0.20 20.34
N GLN A 36 -14.38 -1.50 20.08
CA GLN A 36 -14.64 -2.55 21.08
C GLN A 36 -13.36 -2.80 21.89
N GLU A 37 -13.43 -2.78 23.20
CA GLU A 37 -12.27 -2.89 24.09
C GLU A 37 -11.50 -4.21 23.93
N GLU A 38 -12.18 -5.32 23.63
CA GLU A 38 -11.60 -6.66 23.49
C GLU A 38 -11.31 -7.05 22.05
N THR A 39 -11.11 -6.08 21.15
CA THR A 39 -10.84 -6.37 19.75
C THR A 39 -9.36 -6.62 19.50
N ASP A 40 -9.01 -7.80 19.01
CA ASP A 40 -7.64 -8.14 18.61
C ASP A 40 -7.31 -7.57 17.22
N PHE A 41 -8.28 -7.61 16.30
CA PHE A 41 -8.10 -7.06 14.97
C PHE A 41 -9.43 -6.64 14.31
N TYR A 42 -9.30 -5.78 13.30
CA TYR A 42 -10.40 -5.37 12.43
C TYR A 42 -10.15 -5.84 11.00
N VAL A 43 -11.23 -6.18 10.30
CA VAL A 43 -11.22 -6.38 8.85
C VAL A 43 -12.05 -5.28 8.21
N LEU A 44 -11.43 -4.52 7.32
CA LEU A 44 -12.09 -3.54 6.47
C LEU A 44 -12.47 -4.21 5.16
N SER A 45 -13.72 -4.01 4.74
CA SER A 45 -14.22 -4.34 3.42
C SER A 45 -14.64 -3.07 2.65
N THR A 46 -15.06 -3.25 1.43
CA THR A 46 -15.64 -2.18 0.60
C THR A 46 -16.91 -1.57 1.20
N GLN A 47 -17.56 -2.25 2.12
CA GLN A 47 -18.87 -1.86 2.65
C GLN A 47 -18.90 -1.74 4.18
N ALA A 48 -17.96 -2.37 4.91
CA ALA A 48 -18.02 -2.42 6.36
C ALA A 48 -16.67 -2.56 7.07
N ILE A 49 -16.66 -2.25 8.35
CA ILE A 49 -15.61 -2.60 9.31
C ILE A 49 -16.16 -3.67 10.25
N TYR A 50 -15.42 -4.74 10.38
CA TYR A 50 -15.73 -5.85 11.28
C TYR A 50 -14.67 -5.97 12.36
N SER A 51 -15.07 -6.22 13.61
CA SER A 51 -14.17 -6.47 14.74
C SER A 51 -14.17 -7.95 15.15
N PHE A 52 -13.00 -8.47 15.48
CA PHE A 52 -12.76 -9.87 15.79
C PHE A 52 -11.87 -10.04 17.02
N MET A 53 -12.04 -11.20 17.66
CA MET A 53 -11.17 -11.70 18.74
C MET A 53 -10.54 -13.02 18.31
N PHE A 54 -9.33 -13.27 18.76
CA PHE A 54 -8.74 -14.61 18.70
C PHE A 54 -9.34 -15.50 19.80
N SER A 55 -9.56 -16.75 19.48
CA SER A 55 -9.74 -17.81 20.45
C SER A 55 -8.67 -18.88 20.20
N GLU A 56 -8.50 -19.84 21.09
CA GLU A 56 -7.41 -20.83 21.03
C GLU A 56 -7.21 -21.45 19.65
N ASN A 57 -8.31 -21.86 18.98
CA ASN A 57 -8.27 -22.51 17.68
C ASN A 57 -9.18 -21.85 16.62
N ASP A 58 -9.70 -20.64 16.87
CA ASP A 58 -10.69 -20.02 16.00
C ASP A 58 -10.63 -18.50 16.07
N ILE A 59 -11.41 -17.84 15.22
CA ILE A 59 -11.61 -16.42 15.18
C ILE A 59 -13.09 -16.15 15.42
N LYS A 60 -13.38 -15.33 16.42
CA LYS A 60 -14.77 -14.96 16.78
C LYS A 60 -15.08 -13.54 16.36
N LYS A 61 -16.14 -13.39 15.59
CA LYS A 61 -16.71 -12.10 15.23
C LYS A 61 -17.50 -11.54 16.42
N HIS A 62 -17.29 -10.27 16.77
CA HIS A 62 -18.14 -9.61 17.75
C HIS A 62 -19.57 -9.48 17.23
N LYS A 63 -20.57 -9.68 18.10
CA LYS A 63 -22.00 -9.65 17.71
C LYS A 63 -22.47 -8.29 17.15
N GLN A 64 -21.83 -7.19 17.55
CA GLN A 64 -22.14 -5.83 17.10
C GLN A 64 -20.99 -5.22 16.31
N SER A 65 -20.31 -6.02 15.53
CA SER A 65 -19.03 -5.65 14.92
C SER A 65 -19.14 -4.97 13.57
N ARG A 66 -20.32 -5.05 12.93
CA ARG A 66 -20.47 -4.45 11.60
C ARG A 66 -20.77 -2.97 11.71
N VAL A 67 -19.95 -2.16 11.09
CA VAL A 67 -20.21 -0.75 10.83
C VAL A 67 -20.28 -0.56 9.33
N ASP A 68 -21.45 -0.19 8.83
CA ASP A 68 -21.63 0.05 7.40
C ASP A 68 -20.84 1.28 6.96
N LEU A 69 -20.08 1.12 5.93
CA LEU A 69 -19.34 2.20 5.28
C LEU A 69 -20.07 2.63 4.01
N PRO A 70 -19.94 3.90 3.57
CA PRO A 70 -20.30 4.23 2.21
C PRO A 70 -19.40 3.43 1.29
N GLU A 71 -19.95 2.94 0.20
CA GLU A 71 -19.21 2.14 -0.77
C GLU A 71 -17.82 2.73 -1.05
N ILE A 72 -16.80 1.96 -0.77
CA ILE A 72 -15.40 2.32 -0.95
C ILE A 72 -14.83 1.37 -2.00
N VAL A 73 -14.43 1.91 -3.13
CA VAL A 73 -13.68 1.15 -4.13
C VAL A 73 -12.20 1.40 -3.88
N PRO A 74 -11.44 0.44 -3.35
CA PRO A 74 -10.02 0.63 -3.10
C PRO A 74 -9.29 0.74 -4.43
N THR A 75 -8.47 1.78 -4.57
CA THR A 75 -7.45 1.74 -5.61
C THR A 75 -6.21 1.11 -5.05
N GLY A 76 -5.74 0.17 -5.80
CA GLY A 76 -4.37 -0.24 -5.81
C GLY A 76 -3.86 -0.82 -4.50
N PHE A 77 -2.70 -0.83 -4.47
CA PHE A 77 -1.78 -1.82 -4.03
C PHE A 77 -1.24 -1.54 -2.63
N SER A 78 -1.29 -0.34 -2.11
CA SER A 78 -0.76 -0.14 -0.77
C SER A 78 -1.66 0.70 0.12
N LYS A 79 -1.62 0.34 1.38
CA LYS A 79 -2.30 0.97 2.48
C LYS A 79 -1.24 1.29 3.51
N GLY A 80 -1.18 2.54 3.93
CA GLY A 80 -0.19 2.99 4.88
C GLY A 80 -0.70 2.91 6.31
N ARG A 81 0.03 2.24 7.19
CA ARG A 81 -0.20 2.35 8.62
C ARG A 81 0.65 3.49 9.17
N LEU A 82 0.01 4.63 9.44
CA LEU A 82 0.66 5.77 10.06
C LEU A 82 0.43 5.73 11.56
N GLN A 83 1.48 5.88 12.33
CA GLN A 83 1.44 5.79 13.78
C GLN A 83 0.81 4.46 14.24
N SER A 84 0.49 4.31 15.51
CA SER A 84 -0.03 3.03 16.02
C SER A 84 -1.50 2.77 15.69
N HIS A 85 -2.27 3.79 15.31
CA HIS A 85 -3.73 3.73 15.24
C HIS A 85 -4.35 4.32 13.97
N TYR A 86 -3.57 4.94 13.08
CA TYR A 86 -4.08 5.46 11.81
C TYR A 86 -3.80 4.52 10.64
N LEU A 87 -4.83 4.23 9.86
CA LEU A 87 -4.74 3.61 8.54
C LEU A 87 -5.17 4.62 7.48
N LEU A 88 -4.33 4.86 6.49
CA LEU A 88 -4.69 5.62 5.31
C LEU A 88 -4.63 4.75 4.06
N PHE A 89 -5.55 5.01 3.13
CA PHE A 89 -5.55 4.41 1.81
C PHE A 89 -6.26 5.31 0.81
N SER A 90 -5.94 5.14 -0.46
CA SER A 90 -6.62 5.83 -1.56
C SER A 90 -7.78 5.00 -2.08
N THR A 91 -8.81 5.66 -2.57
CA THR A 91 -9.94 5.04 -3.26
C THR A 91 -10.09 5.66 -4.63
N GLY A 92 -10.55 4.89 -5.56
CA GLY A 92 -10.77 5.26 -6.95
C GLY A 92 -10.49 4.04 -7.81
N ASP A 93 -11.12 3.91 -8.94
CA ASP A 93 -10.94 2.78 -9.83
C ASP A 93 -10.47 3.29 -11.19
N LEU A 94 -9.36 2.75 -11.69
CA LEU A 94 -8.88 2.99 -13.05
C LEU A 94 -9.95 2.70 -14.11
N LEU A 95 -10.89 1.80 -13.79
CA LEU A 95 -11.93 1.33 -14.69
C LEU A 95 -13.30 1.96 -14.42
N SER A 96 -13.46 2.71 -13.32
CA SER A 96 -14.75 3.27 -12.93
C SER A 96 -15.00 4.58 -13.67
N SER A 97 -16.27 4.76 -14.06
CA SER A 97 -16.75 6.04 -14.58
C SER A 97 -16.93 7.11 -13.50
N THR A 98 -16.75 6.79 -12.22
CA THR A 98 -16.81 7.73 -11.12
C THR A 98 -15.51 8.53 -11.09
N LYS A 99 -15.64 9.82 -11.34
CA LYS A 99 -14.49 10.75 -11.44
C LYS A 99 -13.98 11.25 -10.09
N ASP A 100 -14.44 10.67 -9.00
CA ASP A 100 -14.15 11.15 -7.66
C ASP A 100 -13.19 10.21 -6.95
N GLU A 101 -12.01 10.75 -6.63
CA GLU A 101 -10.99 10.04 -5.87
C GLU A 101 -10.88 10.60 -4.46
N PHE A 102 -10.57 9.73 -3.51
CA PHE A 102 -10.55 10.08 -2.11
C PHE A 102 -9.33 9.50 -1.41
N ILE A 103 -8.86 10.20 -0.39
CA ILE A 103 -8.06 9.64 0.68
C ILE A 103 -8.99 9.30 1.83
N VAL A 104 -8.90 8.07 2.29
CA VAL A 104 -9.64 7.58 3.46
C VAL A 104 -8.66 7.43 4.61
N SER A 105 -8.96 8.07 5.74
CA SER A 105 -8.24 7.92 6.99
C SER A 105 -9.16 7.25 8.02
N VAL A 106 -8.66 6.22 8.68
CA VAL A 106 -9.35 5.51 9.77
C VAL A 106 -8.53 5.67 11.04
N ASP A 107 -9.12 6.28 12.06
CA ASP A 107 -8.57 6.35 13.42
C ASP A 107 -9.20 5.23 14.27
N PHE A 108 -8.45 4.15 14.49
CA PHE A 108 -8.92 3.01 15.28
C PHE A 108 -8.94 3.27 16.79
N LEU A 109 -8.31 4.34 17.26
CA LEU A 109 -8.38 4.73 18.67
C LEU A 109 -9.66 5.49 18.98
N LYS A 110 -10.05 6.40 18.08
CA LYS A 110 -11.26 7.20 18.25
C LYS A 110 -12.52 6.55 17.64
N GLY A 111 -12.35 5.55 16.77
CA GLY A 111 -13.47 4.99 16.01
C GLY A 111 -13.99 5.99 14.96
N GLU A 112 -13.12 6.66 14.26
CA GLU A 112 -13.47 7.68 13.27
C GLU A 112 -12.95 7.29 11.90
N LEU A 113 -13.77 7.52 10.87
CA LEU A 113 -13.39 7.43 9.47
C LEU A 113 -13.65 8.77 8.80
N LEU A 114 -12.62 9.29 8.14
CA LEU A 114 -12.66 10.49 7.33
C LEU A 114 -12.46 10.12 5.87
N LYS A 115 -13.34 10.60 5.00
CA LYS A 115 -13.24 10.46 3.54
C LYS A 115 -13.09 11.85 2.93
N ARG A 116 -11.92 12.12 2.34
CA ARG A 116 -11.59 13.41 1.72
C ARG A 116 -11.45 13.26 0.23
N LYS A 117 -12.17 14.07 -0.52
CA LYS A 117 -12.05 14.14 -1.97
C LYS A 117 -10.70 14.74 -2.37
N THR A 118 -10.06 14.15 -3.36
CA THR A 118 -8.79 14.61 -3.93
C THR A 118 -8.92 14.94 -5.41
N GLU A 119 -7.81 15.17 -6.10
CA GLU A 119 -7.78 15.47 -7.51
C GLU A 119 -8.12 14.26 -8.41
N LYS A 120 -8.33 14.52 -9.69
CA LYS A 120 -9.13 13.77 -10.66
C LYS A 120 -8.49 12.53 -11.31
N TYR A 121 -7.38 11.98 -10.83
CA TYR A 121 -6.71 10.87 -11.54
C TYR A 121 -6.48 9.68 -10.62
N PRO A 122 -6.55 8.45 -11.17
CA PRO A 122 -6.33 7.25 -10.39
C PRO A 122 -4.88 7.21 -9.88
N TYR A 123 -4.71 6.76 -8.65
CA TYR A 123 -3.41 6.60 -8.04
C TYR A 123 -2.72 5.34 -8.56
N THR A 124 -1.49 5.48 -9.03
CA THR A 124 -0.71 4.37 -9.59
C THR A 124 0.24 3.73 -8.58
N GLY A 125 0.52 4.41 -7.48
CA GLY A 125 1.36 3.90 -6.41
C GLY A 125 1.07 4.61 -5.10
N THR A 126 1.35 3.93 -4.00
CA THR A 126 1.19 4.48 -2.66
C THR A 126 2.34 4.07 -1.75
N GLY A 127 2.55 4.84 -0.70
CA GLY A 127 3.59 4.57 0.27
C GLY A 127 3.32 5.22 1.61
N TYR A 128 4.18 4.96 2.57
CA TYR A 128 4.06 5.54 3.89
C TYR A 128 5.42 5.67 4.57
N SER A 129 5.49 6.65 5.44
CA SER A 129 6.55 6.80 6.45
C SER A 129 5.93 6.76 7.85
N SER A 130 6.68 7.17 8.86
CA SER A 130 6.12 7.30 10.21
C SER A 130 5.11 8.44 10.33
N ASN A 131 5.20 9.46 9.48
CA ASN A 131 4.44 10.71 9.64
C ASN A 131 3.45 10.98 8.52
N TYR A 132 3.67 10.42 7.31
CA TYR A 132 2.92 10.76 6.13
C TYR A 132 2.49 9.53 5.34
N PHE A 133 1.33 9.63 4.71
CA PHE A 133 0.88 8.77 3.64
C PHE A 133 1.17 9.43 2.30
N TYR A 134 1.54 8.66 1.32
CA TYR A 134 1.93 9.14 0.00
C TYR A 134 1.13 8.45 -1.09
N THR A 135 0.84 9.20 -2.15
CA THR A 135 0.26 8.66 -3.39
C THR A 135 1.02 9.17 -4.59
N VAL A 136 1.11 8.34 -5.62
CA VAL A 136 1.60 8.76 -6.92
C VAL A 136 0.44 8.85 -7.89
N GLN A 137 0.40 9.94 -8.64
CA GLN A 137 -0.62 10.23 -9.62
C GLN A 137 0.08 10.78 -10.87
N ALA A 138 0.12 9.97 -11.91
CA ALA A 138 1.00 10.20 -13.05
C ALA A 138 2.46 10.43 -12.59
N GLU A 139 3.06 11.56 -12.94
CA GLU A 139 4.42 11.94 -12.54
C GLU A 139 4.48 12.70 -11.20
N ARG A 140 3.38 12.80 -10.47
CA ARG A 140 3.33 13.59 -9.25
C ARG A 140 3.17 12.75 -7.99
N LEU A 141 4.06 12.97 -7.04
CA LEU A 141 4.02 12.40 -5.69
C LEU A 141 3.38 13.40 -4.73
N TYR A 142 2.36 12.99 -4.00
CA TYR A 142 1.68 13.77 -2.98
C TYR A 142 1.94 13.18 -1.60
N SER A 143 2.01 14.04 -0.58
CA SER A 143 2.02 13.62 0.82
C SER A 143 0.77 14.10 1.55
N PHE A 144 0.28 13.27 2.47
CA PHE A 144 -0.90 13.52 3.29
C PHE A 144 -0.57 13.27 4.76
N ASP A 145 -1.17 14.08 5.64
CA ASP A 145 -1.10 13.87 7.08
C ASP A 145 -2.02 12.72 7.54
N THR A 146 -2.07 12.47 8.85
CA THR A 146 -2.89 11.42 9.46
C THR A 146 -4.39 11.60 9.25
N GLU A 147 -4.86 12.80 8.96
CA GLU A 147 -6.26 13.11 8.68
C GLU A 147 -6.57 13.08 7.16
N GLY A 148 -5.57 12.80 6.33
CA GLY A 148 -5.71 12.80 4.87
C GLY A 148 -5.70 14.21 4.25
N ASN A 149 -5.22 15.24 4.98
CA ASN A 149 -5.00 16.55 4.38
C ASN A 149 -3.74 16.52 3.51
N PRO A 150 -3.77 17.15 2.31
CA PRO A 150 -2.58 17.28 1.50
C PRO A 150 -1.57 18.23 2.19
N VAL A 151 -0.32 17.79 2.27
CA VAL A 151 0.77 18.55 2.91
C VAL A 151 1.71 19.13 1.87
N SER A 152 2.21 18.30 0.96
CA SER A 152 3.14 18.73 -0.08
C SER A 152 3.10 17.83 -1.30
N SER A 153 3.77 18.24 -2.36
CA SER A 153 3.93 17.40 -3.55
C SER A 153 5.28 17.62 -4.22
N TYR A 154 5.69 16.61 -5.00
CA TYR A 154 6.87 16.65 -5.85
C TYR A 154 6.50 16.17 -7.25
N VAL A 155 7.11 16.76 -8.29
CA VAL A 155 6.90 16.36 -9.69
C VAL A 155 8.16 15.70 -10.20
N PHE A 156 8.04 14.42 -10.59
CA PHE A 156 9.11 13.72 -11.28
C PHE A 156 9.27 14.24 -12.71
N ASN A 157 10.41 13.93 -13.31
CA ASN A 157 10.59 14.17 -14.73
C ASN A 157 9.62 13.33 -15.57
N GLU A 158 9.26 13.79 -16.75
CA GLU A 158 8.50 13.02 -17.73
C GLU A 158 9.14 11.64 -17.94
N SER A 159 8.34 10.60 -18.11
CA SER A 159 8.75 9.18 -18.22
C SER A 159 9.26 8.51 -16.93
N THR A 160 9.18 9.13 -15.77
CA THR A 160 9.51 8.49 -14.49
C THR A 160 8.27 7.79 -13.92
N THR A 161 8.38 6.48 -13.70
CA THR A 161 7.28 5.66 -13.14
C THR A 161 7.72 5.06 -11.82
N PRO A 162 7.24 5.59 -10.68
CA PRO A 162 7.47 4.99 -9.36
C PRO A 162 6.87 3.59 -9.25
N VAL A 163 7.49 2.76 -8.41
CA VAL A 163 6.93 1.45 -8.04
C VAL A 163 5.57 1.62 -7.34
N THR A 164 4.75 0.58 -7.37
CA THR A 164 3.37 0.64 -6.86
C THR A 164 3.30 0.76 -5.33
N GLN A 165 4.32 0.29 -4.63
CA GLN A 165 4.41 0.40 -3.16
C GLN A 165 5.82 0.80 -2.75
N PHE A 166 5.91 1.80 -1.87
CA PHE A 166 7.18 2.30 -1.35
C PHE A 166 7.05 2.69 0.12
N SER A 167 8.16 2.92 0.79
CA SER A 167 8.16 3.23 2.21
C SER A 167 9.23 4.23 2.62
N GLY A 168 9.07 4.78 3.80
CA GLY A 168 9.99 5.72 4.40
C GLY A 168 10.41 5.33 5.82
N THR A 169 11.27 6.13 6.37
CA THR A 169 11.68 6.12 7.78
C THR A 169 11.00 7.26 8.54
N GLN A 170 11.54 7.66 9.67
CA GLN A 170 10.96 8.75 10.46
C GLN A 170 11.05 10.13 9.76
N ASN A 171 12.06 10.36 8.93
CA ASN A 171 12.33 11.68 8.35
C ASN A 171 12.64 11.64 6.85
N LYS A 172 12.61 10.48 6.24
CA LYS A 172 12.95 10.31 4.82
C LYS A 172 12.01 9.33 4.14
N LEU A 173 11.67 9.65 2.90
CA LEU A 173 10.95 8.78 2.00
C LEU A 173 11.92 8.23 0.96
N TYR A 174 11.76 6.94 0.61
CA TYR A 174 12.58 6.23 -0.37
C TYR A 174 11.66 5.70 -1.47
N VAL A 175 11.82 6.21 -2.67
CA VAL A 175 10.98 5.86 -3.82
C VAL A 175 11.88 5.29 -4.92
N VAL A 176 11.69 4.03 -5.25
CA VAL A 176 12.27 3.46 -6.45
C VAL A 176 11.36 3.80 -7.63
N ALA A 177 11.94 4.28 -8.71
CA ALA A 177 11.21 4.57 -9.93
C ALA A 177 12.03 4.15 -11.15
N SER A 178 11.32 3.66 -12.17
CA SER A 178 11.91 3.38 -13.48
C SER A 178 11.82 4.59 -14.37
N GLN A 179 12.86 4.83 -15.14
CA GLN A 179 12.96 5.90 -16.14
C GLN A 179 13.30 5.30 -17.49
N GLU A 180 12.71 5.83 -18.56
CA GLU A 180 13.07 5.41 -19.92
C GLU A 180 14.56 5.70 -20.18
N ALA A 181 15.33 4.67 -20.50
CA ALA A 181 16.72 4.82 -20.87
C ALA A 181 16.86 5.48 -22.26
N LYS A 182 18.06 5.92 -22.58
CA LYS A 182 18.38 6.44 -23.95
C LYS A 182 18.03 5.43 -25.05
N GLU A 183 18.11 4.16 -24.75
CA GLU A 183 17.65 3.04 -25.57
C GLU A 183 16.18 2.78 -25.23
N LYS A 184 15.29 3.28 -26.06
CA LYS A 184 13.81 3.34 -25.85
C LYS A 184 13.09 2.05 -25.44
N GLN A 185 13.77 0.92 -25.32
CA GLN A 185 13.17 -0.37 -24.91
C GLN A 185 13.55 -0.79 -23.50
N LEU A 186 14.35 0.03 -22.81
CA LEU A 186 14.79 -0.24 -21.46
C LEU A 186 14.27 0.84 -20.50
N TYR A 187 13.93 0.39 -19.31
CA TYR A 187 13.56 1.24 -18.18
C TYR A 187 14.54 0.97 -17.06
N GLU A 188 15.35 1.97 -16.73
CA GLU A 188 16.38 1.86 -15.70
C GLU A 188 15.88 2.44 -14.37
N ASN A 189 16.28 1.81 -13.29
CA ASN A 189 15.78 2.12 -11.97
C ASN A 189 16.69 3.09 -11.21
N THR A 190 16.06 4.07 -10.59
CA THR A 190 16.69 5.05 -9.72
C THR A 190 15.98 5.06 -8.37
N LEU A 191 16.77 5.11 -7.29
CA LEU A 191 16.29 5.37 -5.96
C LEU A 191 16.28 6.88 -5.70
N PHE A 192 15.12 7.45 -5.49
CA PHE A 192 14.92 8.83 -5.09
C PHE A 192 14.77 8.90 -3.56
N ILE A 193 15.56 9.74 -2.92
CA ILE A 193 15.53 9.94 -1.48
C ILE A 193 15.04 11.35 -1.18
N PHE A 194 13.93 11.44 -0.48
CA PHE A 194 13.33 12.71 -0.09
C PHE A 194 13.49 12.95 1.41
N LYS A 195 13.77 14.18 1.77
CA LYS A 195 13.57 14.66 3.14
C LYS A 195 12.10 15.06 3.30
N GLU A 196 11.48 14.58 4.36
CA GLU A 196 10.09 14.88 4.74
C GLU A 196 9.99 16.16 5.55
N GLY A 197 8.83 16.80 5.48
CA GLY A 197 8.47 18.01 6.22
C GLY A 197 7.30 18.72 5.57
N GLU A 198 7.17 20.02 5.80
CA GLU A 198 6.19 20.91 5.14
C GLU A 198 6.36 20.92 3.61
N SER A 199 7.52 20.49 3.12
CA SER A 199 7.79 20.23 1.71
C SER A 199 8.58 18.93 1.54
N LEU A 200 8.27 18.20 0.45
CA LEU A 200 9.09 17.10 -0.02
C LEU A 200 10.30 17.65 -0.76
N THR A 201 11.49 17.45 -0.20
CA THR A 201 12.73 17.91 -0.80
C THR A 201 13.57 16.71 -1.24
N LEU A 202 13.81 16.57 -2.54
CA LEU A 202 14.71 15.58 -3.09
C LEU A 202 16.14 15.86 -2.59
N THR A 203 16.77 14.88 -1.97
CA THR A 203 18.13 14.98 -1.44
C THR A 203 19.15 14.18 -2.23
N ASP A 204 18.73 13.03 -2.75
CA ASP A 204 19.63 12.13 -3.49
C ASP A 204 18.86 11.39 -4.59
N GLU A 205 19.58 11.13 -5.70
CA GLU A 205 19.16 10.25 -6.80
C GLU A 205 20.28 9.22 -7.01
N ILE A 206 19.97 7.93 -6.85
CA ILE A 206 20.97 6.86 -6.90
C ILE A 206 20.53 5.83 -7.93
N PHE A 207 21.35 5.65 -8.97
CA PHE A 207 21.14 4.67 -10.01
C PHE A 207 21.31 3.24 -9.47
N LEU A 208 20.35 2.34 -9.75
CA LEU A 208 20.32 0.99 -9.19
C LEU A 208 20.80 -0.10 -10.18
N ASP A 209 20.56 0.05 -11.47
CA ASP A 209 20.81 -0.97 -12.48
C ASP A 209 22.29 -1.02 -12.93
N THR A 210 23.15 -1.32 -12.00
CA THR A 210 24.61 -1.39 -12.24
C THR A 210 25.04 -2.65 -13.01
N ASN A 211 24.14 -3.61 -13.23
CA ASN A 211 24.44 -4.81 -13.98
C ASN A 211 24.56 -4.50 -15.48
N PRO A 212 25.67 -4.91 -16.16
CA PRO A 212 25.88 -4.61 -17.56
C PRO A 212 25.01 -5.46 -18.52
N GLU A 213 24.45 -6.58 -18.05
CA GLU A 213 23.74 -7.54 -18.89
C GLU A 213 22.22 -7.35 -18.85
N TYR A 214 21.68 -6.82 -17.76
CA TYR A 214 20.23 -6.67 -17.58
C TYR A 214 19.84 -5.53 -16.64
N VAL A 215 18.57 -5.15 -16.72
CA VAL A 215 17.87 -4.23 -15.80
C VAL A 215 16.84 -5.01 -15.00
N TYR A 216 16.55 -4.55 -13.79
CA TYR A 216 15.59 -5.22 -12.89
C TYR A 216 14.18 -4.66 -13.05
N GLY A 217 13.16 -5.53 -12.90
CA GLY A 217 11.76 -5.15 -12.77
C GLY A 217 11.34 -5.14 -11.31
N PHE A 218 11.32 -3.98 -10.68
CA PHE A 218 10.84 -3.79 -9.33
C PHE A 218 9.37 -3.35 -9.33
N THR A 219 8.59 -3.88 -8.40
CA THR A 219 7.17 -3.54 -8.25
C THR A 219 6.87 -2.84 -6.93
N SER A 220 7.63 -3.16 -5.89
CA SER A 220 7.41 -2.65 -4.54
C SER A 220 8.71 -2.55 -3.75
N SER A 221 8.65 -1.86 -2.61
CA SER A 221 9.76 -1.81 -1.67
C SER A 221 9.28 -1.73 -0.22
N VAL A 222 10.08 -2.26 0.70
CA VAL A 222 9.85 -2.11 2.14
C VAL A 222 11.17 -1.83 2.86
N ILE A 223 11.09 -1.07 3.95
CA ILE A 223 12.25 -0.80 4.82
C ILE A 223 12.10 -1.59 6.12
N VAL A 224 13.09 -2.40 6.41
CA VAL A 224 13.21 -3.17 7.65
C VAL A 224 14.64 -3.03 8.18
N ASN A 225 14.79 -2.70 9.46
CA ASN A 225 16.09 -2.62 10.13
C ASN A 225 17.14 -1.77 9.36
N ASN A 226 16.73 -0.62 8.83
CA ASN A 226 17.55 0.28 8.01
C ASN A 226 18.08 -0.35 6.70
N GLN A 227 17.44 -1.38 6.21
CA GLN A 227 17.69 -1.97 4.90
C GLN A 227 16.46 -1.81 4.00
N ILE A 228 16.68 -1.58 2.72
CA ILE A 228 15.63 -1.57 1.69
C ILE A 228 15.59 -2.96 1.07
N TYR A 229 14.40 -3.51 0.91
CA TYR A 229 14.14 -4.79 0.24
C TYR A 229 13.24 -4.55 -0.96
N LEU A 230 13.62 -5.09 -2.11
CA LEU A 230 12.99 -4.92 -3.41
C LEU A 230 12.79 -6.29 -4.06
N PRO A 231 11.55 -6.79 -4.21
CA PRO A 231 11.29 -8.00 -4.98
C PRO A 231 11.56 -7.74 -6.47
N ILE A 232 12.21 -8.69 -7.13
CA ILE A 232 12.50 -8.63 -8.56
C ILE A 232 11.57 -9.58 -9.27
N THR A 233 10.51 -9.05 -9.89
CA THR A 233 9.52 -9.86 -10.62
C THR A 233 10.10 -10.50 -11.86
N ALA A 234 10.92 -9.74 -12.58
CA ALA A 234 11.63 -10.18 -13.76
C ALA A 234 12.89 -9.32 -13.96
N HIS A 235 13.78 -9.75 -14.80
CA HIS A 235 14.85 -8.90 -15.33
C HIS A 235 14.83 -8.90 -16.85
N ARG A 236 15.17 -7.78 -17.46
CA ARG A 236 15.22 -7.62 -18.93
C ARG A 236 16.66 -7.60 -19.42
N ASN A 237 16.96 -8.45 -20.39
CA ASN A 237 18.28 -8.45 -21.01
C ASN A 237 18.50 -7.17 -21.83
N ARG A 238 19.66 -6.53 -21.67
CA ARG A 238 19.99 -5.26 -22.35
C ARG A 238 20.22 -5.41 -23.86
N VAL A 239 20.46 -6.62 -24.36
CA VAL A 239 20.77 -6.90 -25.77
C VAL A 239 19.58 -7.49 -26.51
N SER A 240 18.97 -8.56 -25.97
CA SER A 240 17.80 -9.21 -26.58
C SER A 240 16.49 -8.54 -26.27
N TYR A 241 16.41 -7.71 -25.22
CA TYR A 241 15.21 -7.09 -24.67
C TYR A 241 14.15 -8.10 -24.19
N GLU A 242 14.55 -9.33 -23.93
CA GLU A 242 13.69 -10.36 -23.40
C GLU A 242 13.55 -10.24 -21.90
N ASP A 243 12.31 -10.39 -21.40
CA ASP A 243 12.02 -10.50 -19.98
C ASP A 243 12.24 -11.94 -19.52
N VAL A 244 13.01 -12.11 -18.47
CA VAL A 244 13.28 -13.39 -17.83
C VAL A 244 12.69 -13.37 -16.42
N PRO A 245 11.86 -14.36 -16.04
CA PRO A 245 11.36 -14.48 -14.69
C PRO A 245 12.47 -14.46 -13.64
N ASP A 246 12.22 -13.80 -12.53
CA ASP A 246 13.15 -13.75 -11.40
C ASP A 246 12.50 -14.26 -10.11
N ASN A 247 13.31 -14.69 -9.16
CA ASN A 247 12.87 -15.18 -7.87
C ASN A 247 13.76 -14.65 -6.74
N ARG A 248 14.26 -13.43 -6.89
CA ARG A 248 15.15 -12.81 -5.91
C ARG A 248 14.53 -11.57 -5.28
N ILE A 249 15.01 -11.27 -4.11
CA ILE A 249 14.82 -9.97 -3.45
C ILE A 249 16.18 -9.30 -3.39
N MET A 250 16.28 -8.08 -3.91
CA MET A 250 17.45 -7.23 -3.69
C MET A 250 17.35 -6.62 -2.30
N GLN A 251 18.41 -6.74 -1.53
CA GLN A 251 18.60 -6.04 -0.26
C GLN A 251 19.75 -5.04 -0.41
N MET A 252 19.57 -3.84 0.16
CA MET A 252 20.60 -2.80 0.16
C MET A 252 20.46 -1.87 1.37
N GLY A 253 21.52 -1.16 1.71
CA GLY A 253 21.48 -0.09 2.70
C GLY A 253 20.62 1.10 2.24
N LEU A 254 20.28 2.01 3.15
CA LEU A 254 19.52 3.22 2.84
C LEU A 254 20.29 4.19 1.90
N ASP A 255 21.58 3.99 1.69
CA ASP A 255 22.43 4.69 0.73
C ASP A 255 22.63 3.91 -0.58
N ALA A 256 21.81 2.89 -0.83
CA ALA A 256 21.85 1.95 -1.94
C ALA A 256 23.18 1.15 -2.07
N LYS A 257 24.03 1.17 -1.04
CA LYS A 257 25.25 0.36 -1.01
C LYS A 257 24.99 -1.02 -0.45
N ASN A 258 26.01 -1.89 -0.60
CA ASN A 258 25.99 -3.28 -0.11
C ASN A 258 24.82 -4.09 -0.68
N GLN A 259 24.57 -3.95 -1.99
CA GLN A 259 23.53 -4.71 -2.68
C GLN A 259 23.85 -6.20 -2.63
N ARG A 260 22.88 -6.99 -2.20
CA ARG A 260 22.90 -8.45 -2.19
C ARG A 260 21.53 -9.03 -2.50
N PHE A 261 21.44 -10.32 -2.76
CA PHE A 261 20.22 -10.98 -3.16
C PHE A 261 19.85 -12.10 -2.19
N ILE A 262 18.57 -12.16 -1.85
CA ILE A 262 17.95 -13.29 -1.14
C ILE A 262 17.17 -14.08 -2.18
N GLN A 263 17.41 -15.39 -2.24
CA GLN A 263 16.80 -16.30 -3.19
C GLN A 263 15.47 -16.83 -2.63
N LEU A 264 14.41 -16.79 -3.43
CA LEU A 264 13.13 -17.41 -3.15
C LEU A 264 12.99 -18.75 -3.88
N THR A 265 12.03 -19.58 -3.45
CA THR A 265 11.71 -20.84 -4.13
C THR A 265 10.84 -20.66 -5.36
N GLU A 266 10.04 -19.57 -5.40
CA GLU A 266 9.08 -19.30 -6.46
C GLU A 266 9.42 -18.02 -7.21
N ASN A 267 9.07 -17.99 -8.51
CA ASN A 267 9.26 -16.84 -9.39
C ASN A 267 8.19 -15.75 -9.19
N PHE A 268 8.40 -14.63 -9.82
CA PHE A 268 7.48 -13.48 -9.91
C PHE A 268 7.09 -12.86 -8.55
N PRO A 269 8.05 -12.63 -7.62
CA PRO A 269 7.74 -11.89 -6.41
C PRO A 269 7.28 -10.48 -6.77
N ASN A 270 6.22 -10.00 -6.11
CA ASN A 270 5.53 -8.76 -6.47
C ASN A 270 5.46 -7.79 -5.27
N LEU A 271 4.47 -7.91 -4.40
CA LEU A 271 4.34 -7.03 -3.25
C LEU A 271 5.11 -7.59 -2.05
N ILE A 272 5.74 -6.68 -1.30
CA ILE A 272 6.55 -7.05 -0.14
C ILE A 272 6.05 -6.35 1.12
N TYR A 273 5.92 -7.12 2.19
CA TYR A 273 5.48 -6.67 3.50
C TYR A 273 6.51 -7.08 4.56
N LYS A 274 6.55 -6.34 5.66
CA LYS A 274 7.31 -6.74 6.84
C LYS A 274 6.40 -7.28 7.92
N SER A 275 6.87 -8.27 8.67
CA SER A 275 6.20 -8.69 9.90
C SER A 275 6.23 -7.57 10.94
N ARG A 276 5.32 -7.63 11.88
CA ARG A 276 5.21 -6.65 12.96
C ARG A 276 6.43 -6.66 13.88
N THR A 277 7.05 -7.82 14.06
CA THR A 277 8.31 -7.99 14.80
C THR A 277 9.54 -7.52 14.00
N SER A 278 9.38 -7.27 12.69
CA SER A 278 10.49 -7.00 11.76
C SER A 278 11.50 -8.14 11.64
N GLU A 279 11.09 -9.37 11.93
CA GLU A 279 11.92 -10.59 11.81
C GLU A 279 11.70 -11.32 10.50
N TYR A 280 10.56 -11.07 9.83
CA TYR A 280 10.17 -11.73 8.59
C TYR A 280 9.79 -10.74 7.51
N LEU A 281 10.10 -11.13 6.26
CA LEU A 281 9.47 -10.55 5.07
C LEU A 281 8.39 -11.51 4.57
N ILE A 282 7.29 -10.95 4.11
CA ILE A 282 6.18 -11.68 3.48
C ILE A 282 6.06 -11.12 2.07
N ILE A 283 6.18 -11.99 1.08
CA ILE A 283 6.21 -11.59 -0.32
C ILE A 283 5.03 -12.22 -1.04
N ASP A 284 4.16 -11.40 -1.59
CA ASP A 284 3.11 -11.82 -2.50
C ASP A 284 3.70 -12.03 -3.90
N HIS A 285 3.19 -12.99 -4.63
CA HIS A 285 3.63 -13.30 -6.00
C HIS A 285 2.55 -12.92 -7.01
N GLU A 286 2.95 -12.61 -8.25
CA GLU A 286 2.02 -12.34 -9.34
C GLU A 286 1.27 -13.65 -9.71
N PRO A 287 -0.02 -13.78 -9.36
CA PRO A 287 -0.71 -15.06 -9.43
C PRO A 287 -0.93 -15.54 -10.86
N ASN A 288 -1.16 -14.61 -11.81
CA ASN A 288 -1.37 -14.98 -13.22
C ASN A 288 -0.09 -15.52 -13.87
N ALA A 289 1.06 -14.96 -13.51
CA ALA A 289 2.35 -15.41 -14.02
C ALA A 289 2.82 -16.68 -13.33
N LEU A 290 2.60 -16.81 -12.02
CA LEU A 290 2.96 -18.00 -11.24
C LEU A 290 2.00 -19.18 -11.46
N GLY A 291 0.74 -18.93 -11.81
CA GLY A 291 -0.32 -19.94 -11.95
C GLY A 291 -0.86 -20.44 -10.62
N LYS A 292 -0.56 -19.78 -9.52
CA LYS A 292 -1.06 -20.08 -8.15
C LYS A 292 -1.01 -18.85 -7.27
N VAL A 293 -1.89 -18.80 -6.27
CA VAL A 293 -1.89 -17.75 -5.23
C VAL A 293 -1.08 -18.23 -4.02
N GLY A 294 -0.14 -17.43 -3.55
CA GLY A 294 0.66 -17.80 -2.39
C GLY A 294 1.66 -16.73 -1.99
N LEU A 295 2.30 -16.99 -0.87
CA LEU A 295 3.23 -16.08 -0.22
C LEU A 295 4.57 -16.77 0.03
N SER A 296 5.67 -16.10 -0.30
CA SER A 296 6.99 -16.49 0.23
C SER A 296 7.23 -15.80 1.57
N ILE A 297 7.71 -16.56 2.52
CA ILE A 297 8.09 -16.08 3.85
C ILE A 297 9.60 -16.19 3.98
N VAL A 298 10.26 -15.11 4.33
CA VAL A 298 11.72 -15.06 4.52
C VAL A 298 12.01 -14.70 5.97
N ASN A 299 12.77 -15.53 6.65
CA ASN A 299 13.34 -15.21 7.96
C ASN A 299 14.58 -14.33 7.78
N LEU A 300 14.57 -13.12 8.29
CA LEU A 300 15.67 -12.15 8.10
C LEU A 300 16.95 -12.51 8.88
N ALA A 301 16.87 -13.35 9.89
CA ALA A 301 18.05 -13.76 10.66
C ALA A 301 18.82 -14.91 9.98
N THR A 302 18.09 -15.86 9.36
CA THR A 302 18.69 -17.03 8.68
C THR A 302 18.73 -16.90 7.17
N GLU A 303 17.95 -15.99 6.59
CA GLU A 303 17.70 -15.82 5.16
C GLU A 303 17.06 -17.06 4.49
N GLU A 304 16.57 -17.99 5.28
CA GLU A 304 15.80 -19.12 4.79
C GLU A 304 14.41 -18.68 4.37
N SER A 305 13.90 -19.26 3.30
CA SER A 305 12.56 -18.98 2.78
C SER A 305 11.76 -20.24 2.55
N TYR A 306 10.45 -20.11 2.72
CA TYR A 306 9.48 -21.12 2.32
C TYR A 306 8.27 -20.52 1.65
N PHE A 307 7.53 -21.31 0.89
CA PHE A 307 6.33 -20.86 0.16
C PHE A 307 5.06 -21.44 0.77
N LEU A 308 4.11 -20.55 1.09
CA LEU A 308 2.75 -20.88 1.49
C LEU A 308 1.84 -20.90 0.26
N ASN A 309 1.37 -22.07 -0.14
CA ASN A 309 0.40 -22.20 -1.22
C ASN A 309 -1.03 -21.98 -0.69
N ILE A 310 -1.58 -20.80 -0.92
CA ILE A 310 -2.91 -20.42 -0.43
C ILE A 310 -4.01 -21.16 -1.20
N ASN A 311 -3.87 -21.38 -2.51
CA ASN A 311 -4.86 -22.14 -3.31
C ASN A 311 -5.09 -23.56 -2.78
N GLY A 312 -4.04 -24.22 -2.29
CA GLY A 312 -4.14 -25.57 -1.77
C GLY A 312 -4.96 -25.68 -0.48
N GLN A 313 -5.31 -24.54 0.10
CA GLN A 313 -5.99 -24.45 1.40
C GLN A 313 -7.43 -23.94 1.27
N LEU A 314 -7.75 -23.18 0.21
CA LEU A 314 -9.10 -22.68 -0.04
C LEU A 314 -9.96 -23.76 -0.70
N LYS A 315 -11.25 -23.80 -0.36
CA LYS A 315 -12.21 -24.67 -1.02
C LYS A 315 -12.40 -24.27 -2.47
N THR A 316 -12.62 -25.24 -3.35
CA THR A 316 -12.58 -25.13 -4.81
C THR A 316 -13.51 -24.06 -5.39
N GLU A 317 -14.61 -23.74 -4.74
CA GLU A 317 -15.60 -22.72 -5.19
C GLU A 317 -15.12 -21.28 -4.95
N GLU A 318 -14.10 -21.07 -4.12
CA GLU A 318 -13.53 -19.77 -3.79
C GLU A 318 -12.23 -19.46 -4.56
N LEU A 319 -11.68 -20.44 -5.28
CA LEU A 319 -10.37 -20.36 -5.93
C LEU A 319 -10.33 -19.43 -7.15
N GLU A 320 -11.43 -19.33 -7.91
CA GLU A 320 -11.48 -18.53 -9.13
C GLU A 320 -11.49 -17.01 -8.86
N GLU A 321 -11.83 -16.62 -7.64
CA GLU A 321 -11.87 -15.21 -7.19
C GLU A 321 -10.87 -14.90 -6.06
N SER A 322 -10.01 -15.83 -5.68
CA SER A 322 -9.14 -15.68 -4.53
C SER A 322 -7.89 -14.83 -4.82
N MET A 323 -8.07 -13.53 -4.72
CA MET A 323 -6.94 -12.60 -4.58
C MET A 323 -6.59 -12.41 -3.10
N ILE A 324 -5.31 -12.19 -2.82
CA ILE A 324 -4.86 -11.73 -1.51
C ILE A 324 -5.14 -10.23 -1.41
N TYR A 325 -6.11 -9.87 -0.58
CA TYR A 325 -6.48 -8.47 -0.36
C TYR A 325 -5.63 -7.78 0.69
N SER A 326 -5.20 -8.52 1.69
CA SER A 326 -4.40 -7.97 2.78
C SER A 326 -3.61 -9.05 3.50
N VAL A 327 -2.43 -8.68 3.91
CA VAL A 327 -1.53 -9.47 4.75
C VAL A 327 -1.16 -8.64 5.97
N ASN A 328 -1.21 -9.23 7.15
CA ASN A 328 -0.73 -8.60 8.37
C ASN A 328 -0.22 -9.68 9.35
N THR A 329 0.49 -9.26 10.37
CA THR A 329 1.01 -10.18 11.40
C THR A 329 0.68 -9.70 12.79
N THR A 330 0.62 -10.61 13.74
CA THR A 330 0.57 -10.31 15.17
C THR A 330 1.98 -10.20 15.77
N LYS A 331 2.08 -9.76 17.01
CA LYS A 331 3.35 -9.77 17.77
C LYS A 331 3.85 -11.18 18.10
N ASP A 332 2.93 -12.15 18.12
CA ASP A 332 3.22 -13.57 18.40
C ASP A 332 3.59 -14.35 17.14
N ASN A 333 4.04 -13.66 16.09
CA ASN A 333 4.40 -14.26 14.80
C ASN A 333 3.30 -15.12 14.17
N GLN A 334 2.05 -14.68 14.27
CA GLN A 334 0.96 -15.24 13.49
C GLN A 334 0.74 -14.40 12.23
N LEU A 335 0.59 -15.04 11.11
CA LEU A 335 0.29 -14.43 9.82
C LEU A 335 -1.20 -14.49 9.56
N LEU A 336 -1.79 -13.34 9.27
CA LEU A 336 -3.18 -13.18 8.85
C LEU A 336 -3.22 -12.86 7.37
N VAL A 337 -3.92 -13.66 6.60
CA VAL A 337 -4.09 -13.50 5.15
C VAL A 337 -5.57 -13.39 4.84
N LEU A 338 -6.00 -12.27 4.27
CA LEU A 338 -7.35 -12.09 3.76
C LEU A 338 -7.35 -12.44 2.28
N ALA A 339 -7.88 -13.62 1.95
CA ALA A 339 -7.99 -14.12 0.60
C ALA A 339 -9.47 -14.34 0.26
N GLY A 340 -9.96 -13.67 -0.79
CA GLY A 340 -11.40 -13.66 -1.07
C GLY A 340 -12.19 -13.14 0.13
N GLN A 341 -13.13 -13.94 0.61
CA GLN A 341 -13.97 -13.64 1.78
C GLN A 341 -13.45 -14.28 3.06
N THR A 342 -12.35 -15.00 2.98
CA THR A 342 -11.83 -15.88 4.03
C THR A 342 -10.58 -15.29 4.65
N LEU A 343 -10.51 -15.31 5.96
CA LEU A 343 -9.32 -15.02 6.74
C LEU A 343 -8.63 -16.34 7.10
N LEU A 344 -7.39 -16.48 6.65
CA LEU A 344 -6.49 -17.58 6.97
C LEU A 344 -5.49 -17.10 8.03
N ARG A 345 -5.31 -17.88 9.08
CA ARG A 345 -4.36 -17.64 10.16
C ARG A 345 -3.30 -18.73 10.18
N TYR A 346 -2.05 -18.34 10.06
CA TYR A 346 -0.90 -19.25 10.06
C TYR A 346 0.04 -18.97 11.22
N ASP A 347 0.73 -19.98 11.67
CA ASP A 347 1.97 -19.81 12.41
C ASP A 347 3.08 -19.42 11.43
N LEU A 348 3.66 -18.24 11.61
CA LEU A 348 4.65 -17.68 10.69
C LEU A 348 6.00 -18.41 10.74
N VAL A 349 6.31 -19.09 11.83
CA VAL A 349 7.56 -19.84 11.98
C VAL A 349 7.49 -21.20 11.27
N THR A 350 6.37 -21.90 11.43
CA THR A 350 6.21 -23.27 10.91
C THR A 350 5.46 -23.35 9.57
N GLY A 351 4.75 -22.29 9.19
CA GLY A 351 3.87 -22.26 8.03
C GLY A 351 2.58 -23.06 8.21
N ASN A 352 2.28 -23.56 9.41
CA ASN A 352 1.07 -24.34 9.66
C ASN A 352 -0.17 -23.44 9.69
N LEU A 353 -1.24 -23.88 9.01
CA LEU A 353 -2.55 -23.26 9.12
C LEU A 353 -3.13 -23.52 10.52
N LEU A 354 -3.45 -22.43 11.23
CA LEU A 354 -4.04 -22.48 12.57
C LEU A 354 -5.57 -22.42 12.51
N SER A 355 -6.13 -21.58 11.65
CA SER A 355 -7.57 -21.47 11.44
C SER A 355 -7.91 -20.85 10.08
N GLU A 356 -9.11 -21.21 9.60
CA GLU A 356 -9.74 -20.68 8.40
C GLU A 356 -11.14 -20.21 8.78
N THR A 357 -11.47 -18.92 8.55
CA THR A 357 -12.74 -18.35 8.97
C THR A 357 -13.28 -17.41 7.89
N LYS A 358 -14.54 -17.63 7.48
CA LYS A 358 -15.24 -16.70 6.59
C LYS A 358 -15.58 -15.43 7.37
N VAL A 359 -15.06 -14.28 6.94
CA VAL A 359 -15.16 -13.00 7.64
C VAL A 359 -15.96 -11.95 6.90
N LEU A 360 -16.09 -12.08 5.57
CA LEU A 360 -16.83 -11.15 4.72
C LEU A 360 -18.09 -11.78 4.12
N GLU A 361 -19.06 -10.94 3.79
CA GLU A 361 -20.27 -11.34 3.06
C GLU A 361 -19.96 -11.57 1.56
N LYS A 362 -20.88 -12.23 0.84
CA LYS A 362 -20.64 -12.72 -0.52
C LYS A 362 -20.26 -11.65 -1.54
N GLU A 363 -20.72 -10.42 -1.36
CA GLU A 363 -20.51 -9.31 -2.32
C GLU A 363 -19.46 -8.31 -1.84
N GLU A 364 -18.83 -8.57 -0.70
CA GLU A 364 -17.82 -7.69 -0.14
C GLU A 364 -16.42 -8.08 -0.58
N GLN A 365 -15.62 -7.08 -0.93
CA GLN A 365 -14.18 -7.23 -1.17
C GLN A 365 -13.39 -6.75 0.05
N GLY A 366 -12.37 -7.50 0.42
CA GLY A 366 -11.47 -7.10 1.49
C GLY A 366 -10.60 -5.91 1.10
N ILE A 367 -10.33 -5.05 2.08
CA ILE A 367 -9.42 -3.92 1.89
C ILE A 367 -8.19 -4.10 2.78
N TYR A 368 -8.38 -4.33 4.06
CA TYR A 368 -7.28 -4.35 5.02
C TYR A 368 -7.59 -5.14 6.29
N ILE A 369 -6.57 -5.76 6.85
CA ILE A 369 -6.59 -6.32 8.20
C ILE A 369 -5.82 -5.35 9.10
N TRP A 370 -6.48 -4.82 10.12
CA TRP A 370 -5.84 -4.00 11.14
C TRP A 370 -5.69 -4.80 12.43
N VAL A 371 -4.48 -4.99 12.91
CA VAL A 371 -4.17 -5.69 14.16
C VAL A 371 -3.91 -4.67 15.27
N ASN A 372 -4.64 -4.75 16.37
CA ASN A 372 -4.56 -3.76 17.46
C ASN A 372 -3.28 -3.88 18.29
N HIS A 373 -2.83 -5.08 18.60
CA HIS A 373 -1.75 -5.34 19.58
C HIS A 373 -0.53 -6.01 18.99
#